data_aee0be89e8e549a52c11bbe9284f1364
#
_entry.id   aee0be89e8e549a52c11bbe9284f1364
#
_cell.length_a   1.000
_cell.length_b   1.000
_cell.length_c   1.000
_cell.angle_alpha   90.00
_cell.angle_beta   90.00
_cell.angle_gamma   90.00
#
_symmetry.space_group_name_H-M   'P 1'
#
loop_
_entity.id
_entity.type
_entity.pdbx_description
1 polymer ?
#
loop_
_entity_poly.entity_id
_entity_poly.type
_entity_poly.pdbx_seq_one_letter_code
_entity_poly.pdbx_strand_id
1 'polypeptide(L)'
;MAICLNKDRFGELVDPFDGVYDMEDGIIATPLDPDITFSDDPLRMMRCVRFATQLNFQIEEETYDALSRNAERLKIISAERICDEMNKIMLSKHPSSGFYYLKDTGLLDLILPELVAMDKVETRNGRAHKNNYDHTMEVLENVCKHSDNLWLRWAALFHDIGKPKSKRWDNNIGWTFHS
;
A
#
# COMPACT_ATOMS: atom_id res chain seq x y z
N MET A 1 15.13 9.21 16.04
CA MET A 1 15.48 10.61 16.34
C MET A 1 14.74 11.08 17.59
N ALA A 2 15.37 11.92 18.42
CA ALA A 2 14.77 12.56 19.58
C ALA A 2 15.35 13.97 19.76
N ILE A 3 14.64 14.83 20.49
CA ILE A 3 15.16 16.15 20.88
C ILE A 3 15.47 16.11 22.37
N CYS A 4 16.67 16.56 22.72
CA CYS A 4 17.11 16.65 24.12
C CYS A 4 16.32 17.75 24.86
N LEU A 5 15.69 17.39 25.98
CA LEU A 5 14.94 18.33 26.82
C LEU A 5 15.72 18.76 28.05
N ASN A 6 16.96 18.25 28.27
CA ASN A 6 17.79 18.67 29.37
C ASN A 6 18.26 20.11 29.17
N LYS A 7 18.32 20.88 30.28
CA LYS A 7 18.55 22.31 30.24
C LYS A 7 19.86 22.72 29.54
N ASP A 8 20.92 21.94 29.75
CA ASP A 8 22.26 22.14 29.18
C ASP A 8 22.39 21.79 27.69
N ARG A 9 21.50 20.92 27.19
CA ARG A 9 21.48 20.46 25.80
C ARG A 9 20.10 20.63 25.15
N PHE A 10 19.32 21.57 25.63
CA PHE A 10 17.94 21.77 25.19
C PHE A 10 17.87 22.09 23.69
N GLY A 11 17.06 21.32 22.95
CA GLY A 11 16.87 21.46 21.51
C GLY A 11 17.88 20.70 20.66
N GLU A 12 18.91 20.07 21.26
CA GLU A 12 19.87 19.26 20.51
C GLU A 12 19.18 18.01 19.93
N LEU A 13 19.41 17.76 18.65
CA LEU A 13 18.92 16.56 17.97
C LEU A 13 19.81 15.36 18.33
N VAL A 14 19.18 14.28 18.75
CA VAL A 14 19.82 12.98 19.01
C VAL A 14 19.33 12.01 17.95
N ASP A 15 20.21 11.62 17.04
CA ASP A 15 19.91 10.72 15.92
C ASP A 15 20.93 9.58 15.83
N PRO A 16 20.75 8.52 16.63
CA PRO A 16 21.72 7.41 16.72
C PRO A 16 21.67 6.46 15.52
N PHE A 17 20.74 6.64 14.58
CA PHE A 17 20.52 5.77 13.43
C PHE A 17 20.55 6.52 12.10
N ASP A 18 21.13 7.72 12.08
CA ASP A 18 21.30 8.54 10.88
C ASP A 18 20.01 8.83 10.08
N GLY A 19 18.86 8.86 10.78
CA GLY A 19 17.55 9.06 10.14
C GLY A 19 17.38 10.44 9.48
N VAL A 20 18.26 11.41 9.79
CA VAL A 20 18.32 12.70 9.06
C VAL A 20 18.77 12.46 7.62
N TYR A 21 19.80 11.63 7.40
CA TYR A 21 20.27 11.29 6.06
C TYR A 21 19.22 10.51 5.29
N ASP A 22 18.53 9.54 5.94
CA ASP A 22 17.42 8.81 5.31
C ASP A 22 16.32 9.77 4.82
N MET A 23 16.01 10.80 5.63
CA MET A 23 15.01 11.82 5.23
C MET A 23 15.51 12.70 4.07
N GLU A 24 16.78 13.07 4.04
CA GLU A 24 17.39 13.87 2.96
C GLU A 24 17.42 13.07 1.64
N ASP A 25 17.71 11.75 1.74
CA ASP A 25 17.74 10.83 0.60
C ASP A 25 16.34 10.33 0.19
N GLY A 26 15.30 10.62 0.97
CA GLY A 26 13.93 10.18 0.70
C GLY A 26 13.73 8.68 0.86
N ILE A 27 14.36 8.09 1.89
CA ILE A 27 14.36 6.65 2.15
C ILE A 27 13.56 6.33 3.42
N ILE A 28 12.81 5.23 3.40
CA ILE A 28 12.19 4.60 4.56
C ILE A 28 12.95 3.31 4.86
N ALA A 29 13.66 3.30 5.97
CA ALA A 29 14.38 2.14 6.49
C ALA A 29 14.01 1.86 7.94
N THR A 30 14.19 0.62 8.38
CA THR A 30 14.08 0.28 9.80
C THR A 30 15.42 0.58 10.51
N PRO A 31 15.41 1.14 11.73
CA PRO A 31 16.65 1.47 12.43
C PRO A 31 17.44 0.25 12.92
N LEU A 32 16.82 -0.92 12.91
CA LEU A 32 17.38 -2.21 13.29
C LEU A 32 17.00 -3.23 12.23
N ASP A 33 17.43 -4.47 12.41
CA ASP A 33 17.04 -5.59 11.55
C ASP A 33 15.53 -5.55 11.26
N PRO A 34 15.13 -5.48 9.98
CA PRO A 34 13.74 -5.34 9.60
C PRO A 34 12.89 -6.57 9.95
N ASP A 35 13.44 -7.79 9.92
CA ASP A 35 12.72 -9.01 10.28
C ASP A 35 12.39 -9.01 11.79
N ILE A 36 13.32 -8.59 12.64
CA ILE A 36 13.06 -8.42 14.06
C ILE A 36 12.02 -7.30 14.28
N THR A 37 12.19 -6.16 13.61
CA THR A 37 11.30 -5.00 13.75
C THR A 37 9.85 -5.33 13.38
N PHE A 38 9.62 -6.09 12.31
CA PHE A 38 8.29 -6.48 11.86
C PHE A 38 7.73 -7.68 12.65
N SER A 39 8.62 -8.52 13.17
CA SER A 39 8.22 -9.61 14.06
C SER A 39 7.71 -9.10 15.42
N ASP A 40 8.31 -8.05 15.97
CA ASP A 40 7.92 -7.47 17.25
C ASP A 40 6.55 -6.78 17.19
N ASP A 41 6.32 -5.97 16.16
CA ASP A 41 5.01 -5.34 15.89
C ASP A 41 4.72 -5.34 14.39
N PRO A 42 3.96 -6.33 13.91
CA PRO A 42 3.64 -6.45 12.48
C PRO A 42 2.88 -5.26 11.88
N LEU A 43 2.22 -4.42 12.69
CA LEU A 43 1.61 -3.19 12.17
C LEU A 43 2.65 -2.22 11.60
N ARG A 44 3.90 -2.34 11.99
CA ARG A 44 5.00 -1.54 11.43
C ARG A 44 5.16 -1.75 9.92
N MET A 45 4.79 -2.91 9.38
CA MET A 45 4.74 -3.15 7.94
C MET A 45 3.76 -2.18 7.25
N MET A 46 2.53 -2.06 7.78
CA MET A 46 1.54 -1.11 7.26
C MET A 46 2.00 0.34 7.41
N ARG A 47 2.67 0.66 8.51
CA ARG A 47 3.22 2.00 8.77
C ARG A 47 4.37 2.33 7.82
N CYS A 48 5.23 1.36 7.50
CA CYS A 48 6.30 1.50 6.52
C CYS A 48 5.72 1.91 5.15
N VAL A 49 4.77 1.14 4.63
CA VAL A 49 4.09 1.45 3.37
C VAL A 49 3.37 2.81 3.43
N ARG A 50 2.69 3.10 4.54
CA ARG A 50 2.04 4.39 4.72
C ARG A 50 3.02 5.56 4.66
N PHE A 51 4.14 5.50 5.37
CA PHE A 51 5.12 6.59 5.36
C PHE A 51 5.75 6.75 3.98
N ALA A 52 6.11 5.66 3.31
CA ALA A 52 6.60 5.71 1.95
C ALA A 52 5.61 6.43 1.02
N THR A 53 4.31 6.10 1.14
CA THR A 53 3.25 6.71 0.34
C THR A 53 3.02 8.19 0.68
N GLN A 54 2.94 8.53 1.97
CA GLN A 54 2.64 9.89 2.42
C GLN A 54 3.77 10.88 2.12
N LEU A 55 5.03 10.44 2.28
CA LEU A 55 6.21 11.25 2.09
C LEU A 55 6.73 11.18 0.64
N ASN A 56 6.20 10.26 -0.17
CA ASN A 56 6.71 9.92 -1.49
C ASN A 56 8.20 9.52 -1.44
N PHE A 57 8.53 8.71 -0.45
CA PHE A 57 9.86 8.14 -0.20
C PHE A 57 9.93 6.72 -0.73
N GLN A 58 11.13 6.26 -1.05
CA GLN A 58 11.38 4.86 -1.41
C GLN A 58 11.59 4.01 -0.15
N ILE A 59 11.18 2.76 -0.20
CA ILE A 59 11.49 1.80 0.86
C ILE A 59 12.86 1.19 0.53
N GLU A 60 13.77 1.18 1.50
CA GLU A 60 15.08 0.54 1.38
C GLU A 60 14.91 -0.95 1.05
N GLU A 61 15.82 -1.51 0.23
CA GLU A 61 15.68 -2.84 -0.39
C GLU A 61 15.48 -3.96 0.64
N GLU A 62 16.31 -4.01 1.69
CA GLU A 62 16.20 -5.05 2.72
C GLU A 62 14.92 -4.92 3.55
N THR A 63 14.54 -3.69 3.86
CA THR A 63 13.26 -3.37 4.53
C THR A 63 12.07 -3.79 3.66
N TYR A 64 12.15 -3.54 2.34
CA TYR A 64 11.13 -3.96 1.39
C TYR A 64 10.98 -5.48 1.31
N ASP A 65 12.09 -6.21 1.19
CA ASP A 65 12.09 -7.66 1.13
C ASP A 65 11.54 -8.29 2.43
N ALA A 66 11.86 -7.67 3.58
CA ALA A 66 11.34 -8.10 4.88
C ALA A 66 9.81 -7.92 5.00
N LEU A 67 9.19 -6.95 4.31
CA LEU A 67 7.72 -6.85 4.25
C LEU A 67 7.12 -8.15 3.71
N SER A 68 7.66 -8.66 2.60
CA SER A 68 7.17 -9.90 1.98
C SER A 68 7.43 -11.12 2.88
N ARG A 69 8.62 -11.22 3.48
CA ARG A 69 8.98 -12.34 4.37
C ARG A 69 8.10 -12.42 5.62
N ASN A 70 7.66 -11.26 6.14
CA ASN A 70 6.89 -11.17 7.37
C ASN A 70 5.38 -10.96 7.15
N ALA A 71 4.89 -10.89 5.90
CA ALA A 71 3.51 -10.53 5.58
C ALA A 71 2.47 -11.35 6.37
N GLU A 72 2.65 -12.66 6.48
CA GLU A 72 1.76 -13.57 7.20
C GLU A 72 1.52 -13.18 8.67
N ARG A 73 2.46 -12.48 9.30
CA ARG A 73 2.32 -11.99 10.68
C ARG A 73 1.27 -10.89 10.83
N LEU A 74 0.86 -10.25 9.71
CA LEU A 74 -0.20 -9.24 9.75
C LEU A 74 -1.53 -9.82 10.27
N LYS A 75 -1.74 -11.13 10.15
CA LYS A 75 -2.95 -11.84 10.61
C LYS A 75 -3.21 -11.72 12.13
N ILE A 76 -2.18 -11.41 12.94
CA ILE A 76 -2.34 -11.21 14.38
C ILE A 76 -2.84 -9.80 14.74
N ILE A 77 -2.83 -8.87 13.79
CA ILE A 77 -3.26 -7.48 14.00
C ILE A 77 -4.77 -7.39 13.78
N SER A 78 -5.45 -6.61 14.64
CA SER A 78 -6.89 -6.40 14.49
C SER A 78 -7.22 -5.67 13.19
N ALA A 79 -8.34 -6.03 12.57
CA ALA A 79 -8.82 -5.40 11.33
C ALA A 79 -9.00 -3.87 11.49
N GLU A 80 -9.39 -3.40 12.67
CA GLU A 80 -9.54 -1.97 12.98
C GLU A 80 -8.20 -1.23 12.82
N ARG A 81 -7.11 -1.75 13.40
CA ARG A 81 -5.77 -1.14 13.31
C ARG A 81 -5.26 -1.13 11.86
N ILE A 82 -5.51 -2.20 11.10
CA ILE A 82 -5.17 -2.28 9.68
C ILE A 82 -5.98 -1.24 8.90
N CYS A 83 -7.29 -1.15 9.14
CA CYS A 83 -8.18 -0.19 8.49
C CYS A 83 -7.74 1.26 8.73
N ASP A 84 -7.30 1.60 9.95
CA ASP A 84 -6.78 2.92 10.28
C ASP A 84 -5.55 3.28 9.45
N GLU A 85 -4.60 2.36 9.27
CA GLU A 85 -3.43 2.61 8.42
C GLU A 85 -3.82 2.67 6.93
N MET A 86 -4.75 1.83 6.46
CA MET A 86 -5.30 1.88 5.10
C MET A 86 -5.98 3.22 4.80
N ASN A 87 -6.77 3.75 5.75
CA ASN A 87 -7.39 5.06 5.61
C ASN A 87 -6.35 6.19 5.47
N LYS A 88 -5.25 6.11 6.20
CA LYS A 88 -4.14 7.08 6.10
C LYS A 88 -3.39 6.97 4.77
N ILE A 89 -3.23 5.74 4.22
CA ILE A 89 -2.70 5.52 2.86
C ILE A 89 -3.67 6.15 1.85
N MET A 90 -4.96 5.87 1.96
CA MET A 90 -6.00 6.39 1.08
C MET A 90 -6.06 7.91 1.05
N LEU A 91 -5.78 8.57 2.18
CA LEU A 91 -5.76 10.03 2.30
C LEU A 91 -4.45 10.69 1.85
N SER A 92 -3.45 9.91 1.44
CA SER A 92 -2.20 10.47 0.90
C SER A 92 -2.42 11.15 -0.46
N LYS A 93 -1.41 11.86 -0.93
CA LYS A 93 -1.48 12.59 -2.21
C LYS A 93 -1.57 11.64 -3.41
N HIS A 94 -0.84 10.52 -3.33
CA HIS A 94 -0.75 9.50 -4.37
C HIS A 94 -0.97 8.10 -3.76
N PRO A 95 -2.21 7.72 -3.39
CA PRO A 95 -2.48 6.48 -2.68
C PRO A 95 -2.17 5.23 -3.51
N SER A 96 -2.21 5.32 -4.84
CA SER A 96 -1.92 4.17 -5.72
C SER A 96 -0.55 3.57 -5.46
N SER A 97 0.47 4.38 -5.15
CA SER A 97 1.82 3.89 -4.83
C SER A 97 1.79 2.97 -3.60
N GLY A 98 1.03 3.32 -2.57
CA GLY A 98 0.83 2.48 -1.39
C GLY A 98 0.13 1.16 -1.71
N PHE A 99 -0.88 1.20 -2.59
CA PHE A 99 -1.56 -0.02 -3.02
C PHE A 99 -0.67 -0.93 -3.86
N TYR A 100 0.24 -0.39 -4.68
CA TYR A 100 1.25 -1.20 -5.37
C TYR A 100 2.23 -1.82 -4.37
N TYR A 101 2.77 -1.08 -3.41
CA TYR A 101 3.61 -1.64 -2.36
C TYR A 101 2.91 -2.78 -1.60
N LEU A 102 1.66 -2.59 -1.17
CA LEU A 102 0.89 -3.61 -0.46
C LEU A 102 0.66 -4.86 -1.32
N LYS A 103 0.39 -4.69 -2.62
CA LYS A 103 0.19 -5.81 -3.56
C LYS A 103 1.49 -6.58 -3.77
N ASP A 104 2.56 -5.89 -4.12
CA ASP A 104 3.82 -6.51 -4.50
C ASP A 104 4.51 -7.23 -3.33
N THR A 105 4.25 -6.78 -2.09
CA THR A 105 4.74 -7.44 -0.86
C THR A 105 3.81 -8.54 -0.33
N GLY A 106 2.65 -8.76 -0.97
CA GLY A 106 1.67 -9.76 -0.52
C GLY A 106 0.81 -9.34 0.67
N LEU A 107 1.01 -8.15 1.23
CA LEU A 107 0.18 -7.63 2.33
C LEU A 107 -1.27 -7.42 1.89
N LEU A 108 -1.49 -7.00 0.64
CA LEU A 108 -2.83 -6.76 0.11
C LEU A 108 -3.65 -8.05 -0.05
N ASP A 109 -3.00 -9.19 -0.34
CA ASP A 109 -3.67 -10.49 -0.41
C ASP A 109 -4.34 -10.89 0.91
N LEU A 110 -3.77 -10.45 2.03
CA LEU A 110 -4.28 -10.72 3.38
C LEU A 110 -5.38 -9.74 3.80
N ILE A 111 -5.41 -8.55 3.20
CA ILE A 111 -6.32 -7.44 3.58
C ILE A 111 -7.54 -7.40 2.65
N LEU A 112 -7.30 -7.39 1.34
CA LEU A 112 -8.30 -7.21 0.28
C LEU A 112 -7.98 -8.12 -0.92
N PRO A 113 -8.10 -9.45 -0.78
CA PRO A 113 -7.80 -10.41 -1.86
C PRO A 113 -8.66 -10.19 -3.11
N GLU A 114 -9.89 -9.66 -2.96
CA GLU A 114 -10.74 -9.32 -4.09
C GLU A 114 -10.15 -8.23 -4.99
N LEU A 115 -9.42 -7.28 -4.40
CA LEU A 115 -8.74 -6.23 -5.16
C LEU A 115 -7.55 -6.81 -5.93
N VAL A 116 -6.76 -7.69 -5.30
CA VAL A 116 -5.66 -8.40 -5.96
C VAL A 116 -6.17 -9.28 -7.12
N ALA A 117 -7.34 -9.89 -6.97
CA ALA A 117 -7.96 -10.70 -8.02
C ALA A 117 -8.24 -9.90 -9.31
N MET A 118 -8.28 -8.56 -9.25
CA MET A 118 -8.46 -7.69 -10.42
C MET A 118 -7.21 -7.57 -11.28
N ASP A 119 -6.03 -7.95 -10.78
CA ASP A 119 -4.73 -7.89 -11.50
C ASP A 119 -4.58 -9.00 -12.56
N LYS A 120 -5.54 -9.93 -12.66
CA LYS A 120 -5.48 -11.03 -13.62
C LYS A 120 -5.84 -10.56 -15.03
N VAL A 121 -4.86 -10.61 -15.94
CA VAL A 121 -5.06 -10.40 -17.37
C VAL A 121 -5.18 -11.76 -18.06
N GLU A 122 -6.31 -12.00 -18.71
CA GLU A 122 -6.52 -13.20 -19.51
C GLU A 122 -6.55 -12.81 -21.00
N THR A 123 -5.82 -13.56 -21.80
CA THR A 123 -5.86 -13.44 -23.28
C THR A 123 -6.58 -14.63 -23.87
N ARG A 124 -7.61 -14.38 -24.67
CA ARG A 124 -8.35 -15.42 -25.41
C ARG A 124 -8.55 -14.98 -26.86
N ASN A 125 -8.22 -15.85 -27.82
CA ASN A 125 -8.35 -15.58 -29.25
C ASN A 125 -7.68 -14.26 -29.71
N GLY A 126 -6.48 -13.96 -29.15
CA GLY A 126 -5.73 -12.73 -29.45
C GLY A 126 -6.32 -11.44 -28.85
N ARG A 127 -7.38 -11.51 -28.07
CA ARG A 127 -7.96 -10.37 -27.34
C ARG A 127 -7.55 -10.44 -25.87
N ALA A 128 -6.71 -9.51 -25.45
CA ALA A 128 -6.36 -9.32 -24.05
C ALA A 128 -7.44 -8.51 -23.34
N HIS A 129 -7.73 -8.85 -22.09
CA HIS A 129 -8.53 -8.02 -21.21
C HIS A 129 -7.64 -6.93 -20.61
N LYS A 130 -8.15 -5.68 -20.46
CA LYS A 130 -7.44 -4.62 -19.74
C LYS A 130 -7.21 -5.06 -18.29
N ASN A 131 -6.04 -4.76 -17.73
CA ASN A 131 -5.77 -4.95 -16.31
C ASN A 131 -6.71 -4.03 -15.50
N ASN A 132 -7.65 -4.64 -14.77
CA ASN A 132 -8.62 -3.90 -13.98
C ASN A 132 -8.00 -3.28 -12.74
N TYR A 133 -6.93 -3.86 -12.19
CA TYR A 133 -6.22 -3.30 -11.05
C TYR A 133 -5.58 -1.95 -11.43
N ASP A 134 -4.80 -1.92 -12.51
CA ASP A 134 -4.15 -0.69 -12.98
C ASP A 134 -5.19 0.38 -13.34
N HIS A 135 -6.28 -0.03 -14.01
CA HIS A 135 -7.40 0.88 -14.28
C HIS A 135 -7.98 1.48 -12.99
N THR A 136 -8.18 0.66 -11.98
CA THR A 136 -8.71 1.12 -10.68
C THR A 136 -7.75 2.10 -10.00
N MET A 137 -6.43 1.86 -10.08
CA MET A 137 -5.43 2.80 -9.58
C MET A 137 -5.47 4.13 -10.34
N GLU A 138 -5.62 4.12 -11.67
CA GLU A 138 -5.80 5.34 -12.46
C GLU A 138 -7.07 6.12 -12.06
N VAL A 139 -8.20 5.43 -11.85
CA VAL A 139 -9.45 6.04 -11.40
C VAL A 139 -9.28 6.66 -10.01
N LEU A 140 -8.65 5.94 -9.08
CA LEU A 140 -8.36 6.44 -7.74
C LEU A 140 -7.52 7.74 -7.78
N GLU A 141 -6.42 7.74 -8.54
CA GLU A 141 -5.57 8.94 -8.71
C GLU A 141 -6.34 10.11 -9.32
N ASN A 142 -7.23 9.86 -10.28
CA ASN A 142 -8.06 10.91 -10.85
C ASN A 142 -9.04 11.50 -9.84
N VAL A 143 -9.65 10.68 -8.97
CA VAL A 143 -10.51 11.16 -7.88
C VAL A 143 -9.70 11.98 -6.89
N CYS A 144 -8.48 11.57 -6.55
CA CYS A 144 -7.61 12.30 -5.61
C CYS A 144 -7.22 13.71 -6.08
N LYS A 145 -7.18 13.95 -7.40
CA LYS A 145 -6.95 15.31 -7.95
C LYS A 145 -8.07 16.29 -7.67
N HIS A 146 -9.28 15.79 -7.36
CA HIS A 146 -10.49 16.59 -7.26
C HIS A 146 -11.17 16.53 -5.89
N SER A 147 -10.80 15.55 -5.03
CA SER A 147 -11.46 15.35 -3.75
C SER A 147 -10.56 14.70 -2.70
N ASP A 148 -10.65 15.24 -1.47
CA ASP A 148 -10.04 14.65 -0.27
C ASP A 148 -11.04 13.82 0.55
N ASN A 149 -12.24 13.57 0.01
CA ASN A 149 -13.24 12.79 0.70
C ASN A 149 -12.86 11.32 0.74
N LEU A 150 -12.58 10.80 1.94
CA LEU A 150 -12.17 9.41 2.17
C LEU A 150 -13.13 8.40 1.55
N TRP A 151 -14.42 8.59 1.74
CA TRP A 151 -15.43 7.63 1.27
C TRP A 151 -15.58 7.62 -0.25
N LEU A 152 -15.39 8.77 -0.90
CA LEU A 152 -15.37 8.84 -2.36
C LEU A 152 -14.15 8.12 -2.93
N ARG A 153 -12.98 8.24 -2.29
CA ARG A 153 -11.76 7.51 -2.68
C ARG A 153 -11.94 6.00 -2.51
N TRP A 154 -12.54 5.54 -1.40
CA TRP A 154 -12.89 4.14 -1.21
C TRP A 154 -13.92 3.65 -2.25
N ALA A 155 -14.94 4.44 -2.56
CA ALA A 155 -15.90 4.10 -3.61
C ALA A 155 -15.22 3.95 -4.98
N ALA A 156 -14.27 4.83 -5.31
CA ALA A 156 -13.45 4.73 -6.51
C ALA A 156 -12.62 3.44 -6.54
N LEU A 157 -12.02 3.04 -5.41
CA LEU A 157 -11.27 1.79 -5.31
C LEU A 157 -12.15 0.56 -5.53
N PHE A 158 -13.39 0.58 -5.07
CA PHE A 158 -14.29 -0.58 -5.10
C PHE A 158 -15.26 -0.62 -6.28
N HIS A 159 -15.28 0.42 -7.13
CA HIS A 159 -16.30 0.52 -8.20
C HIS A 159 -16.35 -0.69 -9.14
N ASP A 160 -15.23 -1.34 -9.36
CA ASP A 160 -15.07 -2.47 -10.28
C ASP A 160 -14.72 -3.81 -9.59
N ILE A 161 -14.72 -3.87 -8.26
CA ILE A 161 -14.25 -5.03 -7.48
C ILE A 161 -15.01 -6.33 -7.78
N GLY A 162 -16.23 -6.23 -8.29
CA GLY A 162 -17.05 -7.37 -8.71
C GLY A 162 -16.70 -7.96 -10.07
N LYS A 163 -15.93 -7.25 -10.91
CA LYS A 163 -15.63 -7.68 -12.28
C LYS A 163 -14.98 -9.07 -12.40
N PRO A 164 -14.01 -9.47 -11.55
CA PRO A 164 -13.45 -10.81 -11.66
C PRO A 164 -14.47 -11.94 -11.50
N LYS A 165 -15.48 -11.75 -10.64
CA LYS A 165 -16.52 -12.75 -10.36
C LYS A 165 -17.62 -12.78 -11.43
N SER A 166 -17.91 -11.65 -12.09
CA SER A 166 -18.94 -11.52 -13.15
C SER A 166 -18.40 -11.73 -14.56
N LYS A 167 -17.09 -11.92 -14.71
CA LYS A 167 -16.40 -12.07 -15.98
C LYS A 167 -16.82 -13.36 -16.71
N ARG A 168 -17.29 -13.23 -17.94
CA ARG A 168 -17.66 -14.34 -18.85
C ARG A 168 -17.16 -14.08 -20.25
N TRP A 169 -16.90 -15.15 -20.99
CA TRP A 169 -16.57 -15.07 -22.42
C TRP A 169 -17.79 -15.35 -23.28
N ASP A 170 -18.14 -14.41 -24.15
CA ASP A 170 -19.11 -14.60 -25.23
C ASP A 170 -18.36 -14.72 -26.56
N ASN A 171 -18.75 -15.71 -27.41
CA ASN A 171 -18.02 -15.98 -28.65
C ASN A 171 -18.20 -14.88 -29.70
N ASN A 172 -19.26 -14.06 -29.62
CA ASN A 172 -19.56 -13.01 -30.58
C ASN A 172 -19.02 -11.65 -30.12
N ILE A 173 -19.10 -11.37 -28.83
CA ILE A 173 -18.81 -10.04 -28.23
C ILE A 173 -17.42 -10.00 -27.59
N GLY A 174 -16.92 -11.14 -27.11
CA GLY A 174 -15.69 -11.26 -26.32
C GLY A 174 -15.96 -11.27 -24.83
N TRP A 175 -15.10 -10.62 -24.03
CA TRP A 175 -15.26 -10.55 -22.57
C TRP A 175 -16.48 -9.70 -22.20
N THR A 176 -17.33 -10.24 -21.33
CA THR A 176 -18.54 -9.57 -20.80
C THR A 176 -18.52 -9.64 -19.27
N PHE A 177 -19.19 -8.69 -18.61
CA PHE A 177 -19.27 -8.52 -17.16
C PHE A 177 -20.74 -8.36 -16.75
N HIS A 178 -21.54 -9.39 -17.00
CA HIS A 178 -22.95 -9.41 -16.60
C HIS A 178 -23.11 -10.21 -15.31
N SER A 179 -23.83 -9.63 -14.35
CA SER A 179 -24.29 -10.28 -13.13
C SER A 179 -25.41 -11.28 -13.40
#